data_ff77ef80d422eb88285b8b3083b56a04
#
_entry.id   ff77ef80d422eb88285b8b3083b56a04
#
_cell.length_a   1.000
_cell.length_b   1.000
_cell.length_c   1.000
_cell.angle_alpha   90.00
_cell.angle_beta   90.00
_cell.angle_gamma   90.00
#
_symmetry.space_group_name_H-M   'P 1'
#
loop_
_entity.id
_entity.type
_entity.pdbx_description
1 polymer ?
#
loop_
_entity_poly.entity_id
_entity_poly.type
_entity_poly.pdbx_seq_one_letter_code
_entity_poly.pdbx_strand_id
1 'polypeptide(L)'
;RKFYEHKGFDLKGIARAGVNLVTSGGISGGGSTITQQLAKNALLTQEQTFTRKAKEIFMAREIEKTYSKDEIMEMYLNRSYFGNGEWGVENASLKYFGKSAADLNIPEAATIAGLLQAPSAYDPYQHIDKATNRRNMVLNAMVETGTISKAEGDKYKATKIVLNDQSKDPLANKYPWYVDAVINEAVNEADITQDEIMQKGYKIYTELDQNYQTSLENVYNNDGLFPSNANDGTLVQSGAVLMDPATGGIRALVGGRGEHVFRGFNRATQMKAQPGSTMKPLAVYTPALQSGYDVDSMLKDEKITYKGNYTPTNVGGVYSGEVPMYKAVANSINAPAVWLLDQIGIDKGVKSVEKFGITVPEKDRTLGLALGGMSKGASPVEMATAYATFANNGAKPESHIITKIVDPSGNTVYENVPKTKQIISETVSNEMTSMLLDVINTGTGQSAAVSGHEMAGKTGSTQVPFDDTSGTKDQWFVGYTPNLVGAVWMGYDKTDKEHYLTTTSSAGVSSLAHYVMNSGLQYQKSADFSTKSAAQETAAKKEEEEKEKNSGSDFWGGVKEKADEAGETIKKGADKVKEFGGKVSDGIGNLIDSIGN
;
A
#
# COMPACT_ATOMS: atom_id res chain seq x y z
N ARG A 1 -29.76 -33.85 -18.78
CA ARG A 1 -30.59 -35.05 -19.03
C ARG A 1 -31.62 -34.88 -20.15
N LYS A 2 -32.01 -33.64 -20.58
CA LYS A 2 -33.01 -33.38 -21.62
C LYS A 2 -32.56 -32.28 -22.60
N PHE A 3 -31.26 -32.06 -22.71
CA PHE A 3 -30.73 -30.99 -23.54
C PHE A 3 -31.15 -31.14 -25.00
N TYR A 4 -31.09 -32.35 -25.54
CA TYR A 4 -31.47 -32.63 -26.92
C TYR A 4 -33.00 -32.72 -27.17
N GLU A 5 -33.84 -32.69 -26.07
CA GLU A 5 -35.30 -32.84 -26.19
C GLU A 5 -36.05 -31.49 -26.14
N HIS A 6 -35.55 -30.51 -25.35
CA HIS A 6 -36.25 -29.24 -25.17
C HIS A 6 -36.01 -28.24 -26.27
N LYS A 7 -36.88 -27.23 -26.40
CA LYS A 7 -36.81 -26.14 -27.37
C LYS A 7 -36.54 -24.79 -26.67
N GLY A 8 -35.41 -24.69 -25.97
CA GLY A 8 -34.97 -23.50 -25.28
C GLY A 8 -35.32 -23.42 -23.79
N PHE A 9 -36.44 -24.00 -23.33
CA PHE A 9 -36.87 -24.00 -21.95
C PHE A 9 -37.52 -25.31 -21.55
N ASP A 10 -37.52 -25.67 -20.26
CA ASP A 10 -38.16 -26.85 -19.71
C ASP A 10 -39.25 -26.43 -18.69
N LEU A 11 -40.53 -26.47 -19.13
CA LEU A 11 -41.68 -26.14 -18.28
C LEU A 11 -41.78 -27.03 -17.04
N LYS A 12 -41.44 -28.33 -17.14
CA LYS A 12 -41.45 -29.26 -16.02
C LYS A 12 -40.32 -28.93 -15.01
N GLY A 13 -39.16 -28.51 -15.51
CA GLY A 13 -38.04 -28.03 -14.70
C GLY A 13 -38.39 -26.75 -13.94
N ILE A 14 -39.03 -25.80 -14.60
CA ILE A 14 -39.47 -24.52 -14.03
C ILE A 14 -40.54 -24.79 -12.91
N ALA A 15 -41.53 -25.63 -13.21
CA ALA A 15 -42.58 -25.99 -12.23
C ALA A 15 -41.99 -26.69 -10.98
N ARG A 16 -41.02 -27.60 -11.19
CA ARG A 16 -40.33 -28.30 -10.09
C ARG A 16 -39.48 -27.31 -9.24
N ALA A 17 -38.78 -26.37 -9.86
CA ALA A 17 -38.04 -25.35 -9.15
C ALA A 17 -38.96 -24.44 -8.32
N GLY A 18 -40.13 -24.08 -8.86
CA GLY A 18 -41.17 -23.33 -8.13
C GLY A 18 -41.72 -24.09 -6.91
N VAL A 19 -42.01 -25.40 -7.04
CA VAL A 19 -42.45 -26.24 -5.91
C VAL A 19 -41.36 -26.34 -4.85
N ASN A 20 -40.11 -26.56 -5.24
CA ASN A 20 -38.99 -26.64 -4.29
C ASN A 20 -38.76 -25.33 -3.52
N LEU A 21 -38.95 -24.17 -4.18
CA LEU A 21 -38.87 -22.87 -3.52
C LEU A 21 -39.92 -22.72 -2.40
N VAL A 22 -41.13 -23.21 -2.64
CA VAL A 22 -42.23 -23.10 -1.67
C VAL A 22 -42.10 -24.14 -0.53
N THR A 23 -41.54 -25.33 -0.82
CA THR A 23 -41.49 -26.43 0.15
C THR A 23 -40.24 -26.47 1.00
N SER A 24 -39.09 -25.98 0.50
CA SER A 24 -37.78 -26.03 1.19
C SER A 24 -37.25 -24.68 1.65
N GLY A 25 -37.94 -23.57 1.38
CA GLY A 25 -37.55 -22.23 1.79
C GLY A 25 -36.21 -21.72 1.17
N GLY A 26 -35.67 -22.45 0.16
CA GLY A 26 -34.41 -22.14 -0.49
C GLY A 26 -34.40 -22.55 -1.96
N ILE A 27 -33.56 -21.89 -2.77
CA ILE A 27 -33.36 -22.22 -4.19
C ILE A 27 -32.51 -23.49 -4.28
N SER A 28 -33.12 -24.66 -4.15
CA SER A 28 -32.44 -25.94 -4.37
C SER A 28 -32.79 -26.48 -5.77
N GLY A 29 -31.85 -26.32 -6.71
CA GLY A 29 -31.92 -26.87 -8.06
C GLY A 29 -32.30 -25.85 -9.15
N GLY A 30 -31.42 -25.61 -10.10
CA GLY A 30 -31.63 -24.73 -11.23
C GLY A 30 -32.65 -25.28 -12.21
N GLY A 31 -33.74 -24.55 -12.44
CA GLY A 31 -34.76 -24.88 -13.47
C GLY A 31 -34.37 -24.38 -14.86
N SER A 32 -33.19 -23.78 -15.06
CA SER A 32 -32.74 -23.21 -16.34
C SER A 32 -32.04 -24.24 -17.20
N THR A 33 -32.34 -24.24 -18.51
CA THR A 33 -31.65 -25.07 -19.49
C THR A 33 -30.27 -24.53 -19.83
N ILE A 34 -29.41 -25.34 -20.49
CA ILE A 34 -28.11 -24.90 -21.00
C ILE A 34 -28.30 -23.72 -21.97
N THR A 35 -29.31 -23.76 -22.84
CA THR A 35 -29.60 -22.66 -23.77
C THR A 35 -30.00 -21.38 -23.03
N GLN A 36 -30.74 -21.48 -21.93
CA GLN A 36 -31.03 -20.33 -21.07
C GLN A 36 -29.80 -19.79 -20.36
N GLN A 37 -28.91 -20.67 -19.92
CA GLN A 37 -27.63 -20.26 -19.32
C GLN A 37 -26.73 -19.57 -20.37
N LEU A 38 -26.67 -20.09 -21.60
CA LEU A 38 -25.96 -19.45 -22.71
C LEU A 38 -26.54 -18.06 -23.01
N ALA A 39 -27.88 -17.94 -23.11
CA ALA A 39 -28.56 -16.65 -23.32
C ALA A 39 -28.24 -15.65 -22.18
N LYS A 40 -28.28 -16.13 -20.93
CA LYS A 40 -27.92 -15.33 -19.77
C LYS A 40 -26.46 -14.86 -19.85
N ASN A 41 -25.54 -15.78 -20.06
CA ASN A 41 -24.10 -15.49 -20.02
C ASN A 41 -23.63 -14.62 -21.22
N ALA A 42 -24.25 -14.77 -22.38
CA ALA A 42 -23.82 -14.10 -23.60
C ALA A 42 -24.50 -12.74 -23.86
N LEU A 43 -25.75 -12.55 -23.40
CA LEU A 43 -26.61 -11.48 -23.88
C LEU A 43 -27.37 -10.69 -22.82
N LEU A 44 -27.31 -11.08 -21.51
CA LEU A 44 -28.12 -10.47 -20.46
C LEU A 44 -27.30 -10.05 -19.24
N THR A 45 -27.83 -9.13 -18.43
CA THR A 45 -27.26 -8.73 -17.14
C THR A 45 -27.51 -9.78 -16.05
N GLN A 46 -26.71 -9.75 -14.97
CA GLN A 46 -26.84 -10.67 -13.83
C GLN A 46 -28.00 -10.32 -12.88
N GLU A 47 -28.72 -9.23 -13.13
CA GLU A 47 -29.87 -8.84 -12.31
C GLU A 47 -30.93 -9.96 -12.20
N GLN A 48 -31.38 -10.22 -10.97
CA GLN A 48 -32.38 -11.25 -10.71
C GLN A 48 -33.80 -10.67 -10.77
N THR A 49 -34.22 -10.19 -11.96
CA THR A 49 -35.55 -9.64 -12.17
C THR A 49 -36.45 -10.56 -13.00
N PHE A 50 -37.77 -10.48 -12.81
CA PHE A 50 -38.72 -11.21 -13.63
C PHE A 50 -38.63 -10.82 -15.11
N THR A 51 -38.38 -9.55 -15.39
CA THR A 51 -38.23 -9.02 -16.77
C THR A 51 -37.01 -9.63 -17.45
N ARG A 52 -35.89 -9.74 -16.75
CA ARG A 52 -34.70 -10.41 -17.26
C ARG A 52 -34.95 -11.89 -17.53
N LYS A 53 -35.65 -12.59 -16.59
CA LYS A 53 -35.99 -14.01 -16.80
C LYS A 53 -36.90 -14.24 -17.98
N ALA A 54 -37.84 -13.34 -18.26
CA ALA A 54 -38.65 -13.39 -19.45
C ALA A 54 -37.84 -13.19 -20.74
N LYS A 55 -36.90 -12.22 -20.73
CA LYS A 55 -35.96 -12.01 -21.86
C LYS A 55 -35.08 -13.25 -22.08
N GLU A 56 -34.55 -13.88 -21.01
CA GLU A 56 -33.75 -15.11 -21.09
C GLU A 56 -34.50 -16.25 -21.80
N ILE A 57 -35.78 -16.48 -21.45
CA ILE A 57 -36.62 -17.52 -22.08
C ILE A 57 -36.85 -17.20 -23.57
N PHE A 58 -37.15 -15.95 -23.87
CA PHE A 58 -37.35 -15.51 -25.26
C PHE A 58 -36.10 -15.70 -26.11
N MET A 59 -34.94 -15.24 -25.59
CA MET A 59 -33.65 -15.36 -26.28
C MET A 59 -33.21 -16.83 -26.42
N ALA A 60 -33.41 -17.65 -25.40
CA ALA A 60 -33.15 -19.08 -25.50
C ALA A 60 -33.95 -19.75 -26.61
N ARG A 61 -35.20 -19.33 -26.81
CA ARG A 61 -36.04 -19.83 -27.92
C ARG A 61 -35.54 -19.38 -29.31
N GLU A 62 -35.09 -18.15 -29.43
CA GLU A 62 -34.52 -17.65 -30.70
C GLU A 62 -33.17 -18.34 -31.02
N ILE A 63 -32.32 -18.56 -30.01
CA ILE A 63 -31.09 -19.34 -30.17
C ILE A 63 -31.41 -20.75 -30.70
N GLU A 64 -32.36 -21.44 -30.12
CA GLU A 64 -32.77 -22.81 -30.56
C GLU A 64 -33.40 -22.87 -31.95
N LYS A 65 -33.93 -21.74 -32.48
CA LYS A 65 -34.39 -21.66 -33.87
C LYS A 65 -33.26 -21.48 -34.87
N THR A 66 -32.19 -20.84 -34.43
CA THR A 66 -31.08 -20.40 -35.27
C THR A 66 -29.95 -21.41 -35.32
N TYR A 67 -29.67 -22.05 -34.19
CA TYR A 67 -28.52 -22.93 -34.00
C TYR A 67 -28.94 -24.37 -33.65
N SER A 68 -28.16 -25.34 -34.11
CA SER A 68 -28.29 -26.74 -33.73
C SER A 68 -27.93 -26.95 -32.27
N LYS A 69 -28.34 -28.08 -31.69
CA LYS A 69 -27.97 -28.46 -30.32
C LYS A 69 -26.46 -28.55 -30.11
N ASP A 70 -25.74 -29.03 -31.09
CA ASP A 70 -24.28 -29.17 -31.01
C ASP A 70 -23.58 -27.80 -31.03
N GLU A 71 -24.02 -26.89 -31.89
CA GLU A 71 -23.53 -25.49 -31.90
C GLU A 71 -23.86 -24.77 -30.61
N ILE A 72 -25.06 -24.99 -30.02
CA ILE A 72 -25.40 -24.43 -28.70
C ILE A 72 -24.50 -24.98 -27.62
N MET A 73 -24.18 -26.27 -27.63
CA MET A 73 -23.29 -26.89 -26.66
C MET A 73 -21.86 -26.37 -26.82
N GLU A 74 -21.37 -26.24 -28.05
CA GLU A 74 -20.07 -25.67 -28.37
C GLU A 74 -19.96 -24.23 -27.87
N MET A 75 -20.92 -23.37 -28.18
CA MET A 75 -20.98 -21.99 -27.69
C MET A 75 -21.02 -21.94 -26.15
N TYR A 76 -21.79 -22.84 -25.51
CA TYR A 76 -21.89 -22.91 -24.05
C TYR A 76 -20.55 -23.29 -23.42
N LEU A 77 -19.89 -24.35 -23.90
CA LEU A 77 -18.62 -24.83 -23.37
C LEU A 77 -17.49 -23.83 -23.61
N ASN A 78 -17.47 -23.14 -24.76
CA ASN A 78 -16.44 -22.15 -25.07
C ASN A 78 -16.62 -20.82 -24.31
N ARG A 79 -17.82 -20.55 -23.76
CA ARG A 79 -18.12 -19.32 -22.99
C ARG A 79 -18.33 -19.53 -21.50
N SER A 80 -18.22 -20.75 -21.03
CA SER A 80 -18.38 -21.04 -19.59
C SER A 80 -17.09 -20.80 -18.83
N TYR A 81 -17.24 -20.30 -17.59
CA TYR A 81 -16.16 -20.18 -16.63
C TYR A 81 -15.99 -21.51 -15.89
N PHE A 82 -14.75 -21.97 -15.75
CA PHE A 82 -14.41 -23.27 -15.13
C PHE A 82 -13.59 -23.13 -13.84
N GLY A 83 -13.40 -21.93 -13.33
CA GLY A 83 -12.57 -21.65 -12.14
C GLY A 83 -11.13 -21.31 -12.50
N ASN A 84 -10.36 -20.82 -11.51
CA ASN A 84 -8.95 -20.50 -11.63
C ASN A 84 -8.58 -19.57 -12.81
N GLY A 85 -9.49 -18.65 -13.17
CA GLY A 85 -9.30 -17.73 -14.29
C GLY A 85 -9.67 -18.29 -15.67
N GLU A 86 -10.00 -19.58 -15.79
CA GLU A 86 -10.15 -20.22 -17.09
C GLU A 86 -11.56 -20.14 -17.67
N TRP A 87 -11.62 -19.63 -18.87
CA TRP A 87 -12.82 -19.52 -19.71
C TRP A 87 -12.69 -20.42 -20.93
N GLY A 88 -13.76 -21.16 -21.20
CA GLY A 88 -13.77 -22.15 -22.27
C GLY A 88 -13.19 -23.48 -21.85
N VAL A 89 -13.78 -24.56 -22.38
CA VAL A 89 -13.44 -25.94 -22.00
C VAL A 89 -12.02 -26.31 -22.39
N GLU A 90 -11.50 -25.78 -23.48
CA GLU A 90 -10.13 -26.06 -23.94
C GLU A 90 -9.10 -25.49 -22.94
N ASN A 91 -9.24 -24.22 -22.57
CA ASN A 91 -8.35 -23.60 -21.59
C ASN A 91 -8.42 -24.31 -20.23
N ALA A 92 -9.64 -24.64 -19.78
CA ALA A 92 -9.82 -25.40 -18.54
C ALA A 92 -9.16 -26.79 -18.61
N SER A 93 -9.23 -27.47 -19.75
CA SER A 93 -8.56 -28.75 -19.97
C SER A 93 -7.04 -28.63 -19.89
N LEU A 94 -6.47 -27.62 -20.53
CA LEU A 94 -5.03 -27.32 -20.48
C LEU A 94 -4.60 -26.96 -19.05
N LYS A 95 -5.40 -26.14 -18.34
CA LYS A 95 -5.13 -25.72 -16.96
C LYS A 95 -5.13 -26.88 -15.98
N TYR A 96 -6.18 -27.70 -16.00
CA TYR A 96 -6.33 -28.73 -14.99
C TYR A 96 -5.61 -30.03 -15.34
N PHE A 97 -5.51 -30.38 -16.64
CA PHE A 97 -5.02 -31.71 -17.08
C PHE A 97 -3.91 -31.65 -18.13
N GLY A 98 -3.51 -30.47 -18.60
CA GLY A 98 -2.37 -30.29 -19.51
C GLY A 98 -2.56 -30.93 -20.89
N LYS A 99 -3.79 -31.06 -21.35
CA LYS A 99 -4.14 -31.69 -22.64
C LYS A 99 -5.36 -31.01 -23.26
N SER A 100 -5.57 -31.23 -24.57
CA SER A 100 -6.78 -30.73 -25.24
C SER A 100 -8.06 -31.32 -24.64
N ALA A 101 -9.16 -30.55 -24.68
CA ALA A 101 -10.46 -31.03 -24.22
C ALA A 101 -10.93 -32.31 -24.94
N ALA A 102 -10.51 -32.49 -26.21
CA ALA A 102 -10.79 -33.70 -26.99
C ALA A 102 -10.09 -34.95 -26.45
N ASP A 103 -8.98 -34.79 -25.72
CA ASP A 103 -8.15 -35.86 -25.19
C ASP A 103 -8.45 -36.22 -23.74
N LEU A 104 -9.47 -35.57 -23.12
CA LEU A 104 -9.89 -35.84 -21.77
C LEU A 104 -10.45 -37.25 -21.63
N ASN A 105 -9.97 -37.99 -20.62
CA ASN A 105 -10.62 -39.23 -20.22
C ASN A 105 -11.92 -38.95 -19.43
N ILE A 106 -12.72 -39.98 -19.20
CA ILE A 106 -14.04 -39.84 -18.55
C ILE A 106 -13.95 -39.20 -17.14
N PRO A 107 -13.04 -39.59 -16.23
CA PRO A 107 -12.89 -38.92 -14.94
C PRO A 107 -12.50 -37.43 -15.05
N GLU A 108 -11.64 -37.08 -15.99
CA GLU A 108 -11.22 -35.70 -16.24
C GLU A 108 -12.37 -34.86 -16.80
N ALA A 109 -13.08 -35.38 -17.82
CA ALA A 109 -14.27 -34.73 -18.38
C ALA A 109 -15.38 -34.55 -17.33
N ALA A 110 -15.57 -35.56 -16.46
CA ALA A 110 -16.52 -35.46 -15.33
C ALA A 110 -16.12 -34.40 -14.30
N THR A 111 -14.80 -34.19 -14.10
CA THR A 111 -14.29 -33.11 -13.23
C THR A 111 -14.62 -31.75 -13.85
N ILE A 112 -14.24 -31.53 -15.11
CA ILE A 112 -14.54 -30.28 -15.84
C ILE A 112 -16.04 -29.96 -15.84
N ALA A 113 -16.89 -30.96 -16.17
CA ALA A 113 -18.36 -30.79 -16.14
C ALA A 113 -18.87 -30.48 -14.72
N GLY A 114 -18.21 -30.99 -13.69
CA GLY A 114 -18.52 -30.71 -12.30
C GLY A 114 -18.30 -29.27 -11.89
N LEU A 115 -17.28 -28.62 -12.42
CA LEU A 115 -16.93 -27.22 -12.12
C LEU A 115 -18.02 -26.22 -12.53
N LEU A 116 -18.78 -26.50 -13.60
CA LEU A 116 -19.82 -25.61 -14.15
C LEU A 116 -20.92 -25.22 -13.13
N GLN A 117 -21.09 -25.96 -12.04
CA GLN A 117 -22.09 -25.63 -11.01
C GLN A 117 -21.67 -24.48 -10.12
N ALA A 118 -20.41 -24.47 -9.69
CA ALA A 118 -19.82 -23.45 -8.82
C ALA A 118 -18.29 -23.51 -8.97
N PRO A 119 -17.73 -22.93 -10.05
CA PRO A 119 -16.34 -23.13 -10.45
C PRO A 119 -15.32 -22.84 -9.35
N SER A 120 -15.43 -21.69 -8.69
CA SER A 120 -14.51 -21.32 -7.60
C SER A 120 -14.67 -22.19 -6.34
N ALA A 121 -15.89 -22.71 -6.06
CA ALA A 121 -16.12 -23.57 -4.90
C ALA A 121 -15.61 -25.01 -5.09
N TYR A 122 -15.49 -25.44 -6.34
CA TYR A 122 -15.01 -26.77 -6.73
C TYR A 122 -13.65 -26.76 -7.42
N ASP A 123 -12.92 -25.62 -7.40
CA ASP A 123 -11.58 -25.52 -7.94
C ASP A 123 -10.65 -26.56 -7.31
N PRO A 124 -10.10 -27.53 -8.08
CA PRO A 124 -9.30 -28.61 -7.53
C PRO A 124 -7.92 -28.17 -7.02
N TYR A 125 -7.39 -27.03 -7.43
CA TYR A 125 -6.18 -26.44 -6.86
C TYR A 125 -6.41 -25.95 -5.42
N GLN A 126 -7.60 -25.44 -5.11
CA GLN A 126 -7.93 -24.91 -3.79
C GLN A 126 -8.71 -25.90 -2.92
N HIS A 127 -9.56 -26.76 -3.54
CA HIS A 127 -10.53 -27.59 -2.86
C HIS A 127 -10.63 -29.00 -3.45
N ILE A 128 -9.51 -29.73 -3.46
CA ILE A 128 -9.41 -31.06 -4.11
C ILE A 128 -10.49 -32.05 -3.66
N ASP A 129 -10.85 -32.06 -2.35
CA ASP A 129 -11.86 -32.95 -1.81
C ASP A 129 -13.26 -32.61 -2.33
N LYS A 130 -13.60 -31.30 -2.40
CA LYS A 130 -14.87 -30.84 -2.95
C LYS A 130 -14.97 -31.15 -4.44
N ALA A 131 -13.88 -30.94 -5.20
CA ALA A 131 -13.78 -31.27 -6.62
C ALA A 131 -13.98 -32.77 -6.85
N THR A 132 -13.33 -33.61 -6.03
CA THR A 132 -13.47 -35.08 -6.10
C THR A 132 -14.90 -35.52 -5.81
N ASN A 133 -15.52 -34.99 -4.77
CA ASN A 133 -16.92 -35.30 -4.44
C ASN A 133 -17.87 -34.86 -5.57
N ARG A 134 -17.64 -33.67 -6.14
CA ARG A 134 -18.44 -33.14 -7.26
C ARG A 134 -18.29 -33.98 -8.53
N ARG A 135 -17.06 -34.36 -8.91
CA ARG A 135 -16.78 -35.31 -9.98
C ARG A 135 -17.55 -36.63 -9.80
N ASN A 136 -17.53 -37.17 -8.57
CA ASN A 136 -18.20 -38.44 -8.27
C ASN A 136 -19.72 -38.33 -8.44
N MET A 137 -20.31 -37.15 -8.15
CA MET A 137 -21.74 -36.90 -8.44
C MET A 137 -22.01 -36.90 -9.96
N VAL A 138 -21.11 -36.33 -10.77
CA VAL A 138 -21.23 -36.36 -12.24
C VAL A 138 -21.12 -37.80 -12.76
N LEU A 139 -20.15 -38.58 -12.27
CA LEU A 139 -19.97 -39.98 -12.65
C LEU A 139 -21.22 -40.83 -12.27
N ASN A 140 -21.83 -40.60 -11.11
CA ASN A 140 -23.09 -41.26 -10.74
C ASN A 140 -24.22 -40.90 -11.72
N ALA A 141 -24.34 -39.61 -12.11
CA ALA A 141 -25.32 -39.20 -13.11
C ALA A 141 -25.10 -39.86 -14.48
N MET A 142 -23.81 -40.07 -14.88
CA MET A 142 -23.48 -40.78 -16.10
C MET A 142 -23.87 -42.26 -16.04
N VAL A 143 -23.74 -42.92 -14.89
CA VAL A 143 -24.27 -44.29 -14.66
C VAL A 143 -25.81 -44.31 -14.74
N GLU A 144 -26.49 -43.38 -14.07
CA GLU A 144 -27.96 -43.29 -14.08
C GLU A 144 -28.54 -43.03 -15.47
N THR A 145 -27.80 -42.35 -16.34
CA THR A 145 -28.20 -42.09 -17.74
C THR A 145 -27.78 -43.19 -18.70
N GLY A 146 -27.07 -44.21 -18.23
CA GLY A 146 -26.56 -45.30 -19.07
C GLY A 146 -25.37 -44.92 -19.95
N THR A 147 -24.76 -43.76 -19.73
CA THR A 147 -23.58 -43.31 -20.51
C THR A 147 -22.34 -44.14 -20.22
N ILE A 148 -22.22 -44.61 -18.96
CA ILE A 148 -21.22 -45.57 -18.52
C ILE A 148 -21.87 -46.67 -17.67
N SER A 149 -21.25 -47.84 -17.64
CA SER A 149 -21.69 -48.92 -16.76
C SER A 149 -21.42 -48.62 -15.29
N LYS A 150 -22.13 -49.30 -14.38
CA LYS A 150 -21.90 -49.20 -12.92
C LYS A 150 -20.44 -49.55 -12.56
N ALA A 151 -19.91 -50.61 -13.15
CA ALA A 151 -18.53 -51.05 -12.91
C ALA A 151 -17.50 -50.00 -13.31
N GLU A 152 -17.67 -49.35 -14.46
CA GLU A 152 -16.84 -48.24 -14.90
C GLU A 152 -16.98 -47.02 -13.95
N GLY A 153 -18.20 -46.68 -13.58
CA GLY A 153 -18.44 -45.59 -12.61
C GLY A 153 -17.72 -45.80 -11.29
N ASP A 154 -17.77 -47.04 -10.73
CA ASP A 154 -17.08 -47.37 -9.49
C ASP A 154 -15.54 -47.34 -9.67
N LYS A 155 -15.01 -47.86 -10.80
CA LYS A 155 -13.59 -47.75 -11.17
C LYS A 155 -13.12 -46.30 -11.26
N TYR A 156 -13.85 -45.44 -11.95
CA TYR A 156 -13.49 -44.03 -12.16
C TYR A 156 -13.55 -43.20 -10.87
N LYS A 157 -14.49 -43.49 -9.98
CA LYS A 157 -14.55 -42.83 -8.65
C LYS A 157 -13.33 -43.16 -7.77
N ALA A 158 -12.71 -44.33 -7.95
CA ALA A 158 -11.51 -44.73 -7.23
C ALA A 158 -10.23 -44.03 -7.74
N THR A 159 -10.26 -43.37 -8.90
CA THR A 159 -9.10 -42.63 -9.42
C THR A 159 -8.92 -41.31 -8.69
N LYS A 160 -7.66 -40.88 -8.50
CA LYS A 160 -7.34 -39.54 -7.98
C LYS A 160 -7.42 -38.51 -9.11
N ILE A 161 -7.77 -37.30 -8.79
CA ILE A 161 -7.56 -36.15 -9.69
C ILE A 161 -6.08 -35.83 -9.64
N VAL A 162 -5.41 -35.86 -10.81
CA VAL A 162 -3.99 -35.48 -10.98
C VAL A 162 -3.98 -34.23 -11.82
N LEU A 163 -3.52 -33.13 -11.23
CA LEU A 163 -3.43 -31.83 -11.89
C LEU A 163 -2.13 -31.69 -12.67
N ASN A 164 -2.22 -31.11 -13.86
CA ASN A 164 -1.08 -30.80 -14.72
C ASN A 164 -1.39 -29.51 -15.49
N ASP A 165 -0.78 -28.39 -15.09
CA ASP A 165 -1.02 -27.10 -15.72
C ASP A 165 -0.14 -26.92 -16.96
N GLN A 166 -0.76 -26.83 -18.12
CA GLN A 166 -0.17 -26.45 -19.39
C GLN A 166 -0.94 -25.29 -20.03
N SER A 167 -1.72 -24.55 -19.22
CA SER A 167 -2.45 -23.40 -19.71
C SER A 167 -1.50 -22.32 -20.20
N LYS A 168 -1.91 -21.65 -21.26
CA LYS A 168 -1.31 -20.40 -21.70
C LYS A 168 -2.28 -19.31 -21.30
N ASP A 169 -2.22 -18.86 -20.04
CA ASP A 169 -3.04 -17.76 -19.58
C ASP A 169 -2.61 -16.48 -20.33
N PRO A 170 -3.46 -15.92 -21.20
CA PRO A 170 -3.16 -14.67 -21.90
C PRO A 170 -3.06 -13.47 -20.93
N LEU A 171 -3.59 -13.60 -19.71
CA LEU A 171 -3.48 -12.60 -18.64
C LEU A 171 -2.32 -12.88 -17.67
N ALA A 172 -1.87 -14.15 -17.53
CA ALA A 172 -0.75 -14.53 -16.67
C ALA A 172 0.59 -13.94 -17.11
N ASN A 173 0.71 -13.44 -18.34
CA ASN A 173 1.97 -13.01 -18.92
C ASN A 173 2.17 -11.48 -18.93
N LYS A 174 1.20 -10.67 -18.47
CA LYS A 174 1.36 -9.22 -18.41
C LYS A 174 0.72 -8.64 -17.17
N TYR A 175 1.57 -8.25 -16.21
CA TYR A 175 1.18 -7.50 -15.02
C TYR A 175 0.11 -8.18 -14.15
N PRO A 176 0.27 -9.47 -13.80
CA PRO A 176 -0.80 -10.28 -13.23
C PRO A 176 -1.33 -9.71 -11.91
N TRP A 177 -0.48 -9.21 -11.02
CA TRP A 177 -0.88 -8.56 -9.77
C TRP A 177 -1.69 -7.29 -9.99
N TYR A 178 -1.32 -6.50 -11.01
CA TYR A 178 -2.03 -5.28 -11.36
C TYR A 178 -3.40 -5.59 -11.97
N VAL A 179 -3.46 -6.55 -12.88
CA VAL A 179 -4.72 -7.01 -13.51
C VAL A 179 -5.70 -7.55 -12.46
N ASP A 180 -5.23 -8.35 -11.51
CA ASP A 180 -6.06 -8.81 -10.39
C ASP A 180 -6.64 -7.65 -9.57
N ALA A 181 -5.82 -6.63 -9.31
CA ALA A 181 -6.26 -5.44 -8.58
C ALA A 181 -7.30 -4.64 -9.39
N VAL A 182 -7.14 -4.52 -10.72
CA VAL A 182 -8.14 -3.93 -11.62
C VAL A 182 -9.47 -4.68 -11.55
N ILE A 183 -9.45 -6.02 -11.64
CA ILE A 183 -10.67 -6.83 -11.55
C ILE A 183 -11.35 -6.63 -10.18
N ASN A 184 -10.57 -6.61 -9.09
CA ASN A 184 -11.11 -6.40 -7.75
C ASN A 184 -11.75 -5.02 -7.60
N GLU A 185 -11.11 -3.95 -8.11
CA GLU A 185 -11.66 -2.59 -8.06
C GLU A 185 -12.92 -2.48 -8.93
N ALA A 186 -12.94 -3.03 -10.15
CA ALA A 186 -14.12 -3.04 -11.01
C ALA A 186 -15.32 -3.73 -10.35
N VAL A 187 -15.08 -4.85 -9.66
CA VAL A 187 -16.14 -5.57 -8.93
C VAL A 187 -16.66 -4.76 -7.74
N ASN A 188 -15.78 -4.08 -7.00
CA ASN A 188 -16.15 -3.39 -5.76
C ASN A 188 -16.77 -2.01 -6.01
N GLU A 189 -16.28 -1.27 -7.01
CA GLU A 189 -16.61 0.15 -7.22
C GLU A 189 -17.58 0.39 -8.38
N ALA A 190 -17.56 -0.48 -9.40
CA ALA A 190 -18.40 -0.30 -10.61
C ALA A 190 -19.62 -1.23 -10.63
N ASP A 191 -19.83 -2.06 -9.59
CA ASP A 191 -20.93 -3.04 -9.48
C ASP A 191 -20.99 -4.00 -10.69
N ILE A 192 -19.82 -4.32 -11.26
CA ILE A 192 -19.67 -5.23 -12.41
C ILE A 192 -19.15 -6.57 -11.85
N THR A 193 -19.84 -7.65 -12.15
CA THR A 193 -19.36 -8.98 -11.72
C THR A 193 -18.11 -9.40 -12.46
N GLN A 194 -17.27 -10.24 -11.82
CA GLN A 194 -16.11 -10.83 -12.50
C GLN A 194 -16.48 -11.53 -13.79
N ASP A 195 -17.58 -12.27 -13.79
CA ASP A 195 -18.08 -12.97 -14.97
C ASP A 195 -18.39 -11.99 -16.13
N GLU A 196 -18.95 -10.84 -15.82
CA GLU A 196 -19.20 -9.80 -16.82
C GLU A 196 -17.91 -9.19 -17.36
N ILE A 197 -16.95 -8.88 -16.49
CA ILE A 197 -15.64 -8.37 -16.90
C ILE A 197 -14.98 -9.33 -17.90
N MET A 198 -14.98 -10.61 -17.56
CA MET A 198 -14.29 -11.63 -18.36
C MET A 198 -15.02 -12.03 -19.66
N GLN A 199 -16.37 -11.85 -19.73
CA GLN A 199 -17.17 -12.35 -20.85
C GLN A 199 -17.70 -11.26 -21.79
N LYS A 200 -17.98 -10.06 -21.26
CA LYS A 200 -18.77 -9.07 -22.01
C LYS A 200 -17.93 -8.11 -22.86
N GLY A 201 -16.60 -8.19 -22.81
CA GLY A 201 -15.73 -7.36 -23.62
C GLY A 201 -15.72 -5.89 -23.22
N TYR A 202 -15.78 -5.60 -21.93
CA TYR A 202 -15.55 -4.27 -21.38
C TYR A 202 -14.16 -3.75 -21.72
N LYS A 203 -14.04 -2.46 -21.92
CA LYS A 203 -12.76 -1.75 -22.01
C LYS A 203 -12.53 -1.03 -20.70
N ILE A 204 -11.48 -1.44 -19.97
CA ILE A 204 -11.12 -0.87 -18.68
C ILE A 204 -9.87 -0.03 -18.86
N TYR A 205 -9.97 1.27 -18.64
CA TYR A 205 -8.88 2.23 -18.67
C TYR A 205 -8.34 2.38 -17.26
N THR A 206 -7.02 2.41 -17.13
CA THR A 206 -6.35 2.39 -15.83
C THR A 206 -5.23 3.42 -15.73
N GLU A 207 -4.75 3.65 -14.52
CA GLU A 207 -3.59 4.50 -14.20
C GLU A 207 -2.24 3.80 -14.44
N LEU A 208 -2.24 2.56 -14.95
CA LEU A 208 -1.02 1.77 -15.19
C LEU A 208 0.01 2.53 -16.02
N ASP A 209 1.21 2.66 -15.47
CA ASP A 209 2.42 2.96 -16.24
C ASP A 209 3.16 1.65 -16.53
N GLN A 210 3.21 1.26 -17.81
CA GLN A 210 3.81 -0.02 -18.20
C GLN A 210 5.33 -0.06 -17.94
N ASN A 211 6.03 1.09 -18.00
CA ASN A 211 7.45 1.15 -17.70
C ASN A 211 7.70 0.92 -16.21
N TYR A 212 6.91 1.58 -15.34
CA TYR A 212 7.01 1.42 -13.89
C TYR A 212 6.68 -0.02 -13.49
N GLN A 213 5.58 -0.56 -14.01
CA GLN A 213 5.14 -1.92 -13.68
C GLN A 213 6.17 -2.97 -14.13
N THR A 214 6.67 -2.87 -15.38
CA THR A 214 7.70 -3.80 -15.88
C THR A 214 8.96 -3.74 -15.04
N SER A 215 9.42 -2.52 -14.70
CA SER A 215 10.61 -2.34 -13.86
C SER A 215 10.38 -2.88 -12.45
N LEU A 216 9.20 -2.66 -11.87
CA LEU A 216 8.84 -3.18 -10.55
C LEU A 216 8.78 -4.71 -10.52
N GLU A 217 8.20 -5.34 -11.54
CA GLU A 217 8.19 -6.81 -11.67
C GLU A 217 9.59 -7.37 -11.81
N ASN A 218 10.48 -6.71 -12.55
CA ASN A 218 11.89 -7.10 -12.65
C ASN A 218 12.61 -7.06 -11.29
N VAL A 219 12.30 -6.08 -10.42
CA VAL A 219 12.79 -6.03 -9.04
C VAL A 219 12.31 -7.25 -8.25
N TYR A 220 11.04 -7.61 -8.36
CA TYR A 220 10.45 -8.74 -7.62
C TYR A 220 10.88 -10.11 -8.16
N ASN A 221 11.29 -10.19 -9.42
CA ASN A 221 11.85 -11.40 -10.04
C ASN A 221 13.35 -11.58 -9.73
N ASN A 222 14.00 -10.64 -9.07
CA ASN A 222 15.39 -10.73 -8.66
C ASN A 222 15.50 -11.16 -7.20
N ASP A 223 15.62 -12.47 -6.96
CA ASP A 223 15.74 -13.04 -5.61
C ASP A 223 16.91 -12.48 -4.81
N GLY A 224 17.97 -12.00 -5.46
CA GLY A 224 19.13 -11.39 -4.81
C GLY A 224 18.85 -10.08 -4.06
N LEU A 225 17.68 -9.46 -4.28
CA LEU A 225 17.25 -8.24 -3.58
C LEU A 225 16.46 -8.54 -2.28
N PHE A 226 16.24 -9.80 -1.99
CA PHE A 226 15.48 -10.24 -0.82
C PHE A 226 16.35 -11.04 0.15
N PRO A 227 16.00 -11.09 1.44
CA PRO A 227 16.64 -12.00 2.37
C PRO A 227 16.52 -13.46 1.93
N SER A 228 17.43 -14.31 2.40
CA SER A 228 17.36 -15.75 2.17
C SER A 228 16.02 -16.31 2.64
N ASN A 229 15.55 -17.34 1.94
CA ASN A 229 14.35 -18.08 2.34
C ASN A 229 14.55 -18.73 3.71
N ALA A 230 13.45 -19.04 4.39
CA ALA A 230 13.49 -19.86 5.60
C ALA A 230 14.09 -21.26 5.32
N ASN A 231 14.50 -21.96 6.38
CA ASN A 231 15.16 -23.27 6.24
C ASN A 231 14.30 -24.33 5.56
N ASP A 232 12.99 -24.20 5.61
CA ASP A 232 12.02 -25.07 4.94
C ASP A 232 11.74 -24.66 3.48
N GLY A 233 12.42 -23.61 2.98
CA GLY A 233 12.24 -23.05 1.64
C GLY A 233 11.16 -22.00 1.52
N THR A 234 10.42 -21.66 2.61
CA THR A 234 9.40 -20.61 2.59
C THR A 234 10.01 -19.25 2.24
N LEU A 235 9.44 -18.60 1.22
CA LEU A 235 9.90 -17.29 0.75
C LEU A 235 9.58 -16.19 1.75
N VAL A 236 10.53 -15.29 1.98
CA VAL A 236 10.20 -13.95 2.50
C VAL A 236 9.29 -13.27 1.49
N GLN A 237 8.12 -12.85 1.92
CA GLN A 237 7.14 -12.18 1.08
C GLN A 237 7.30 -10.66 1.13
N SER A 238 6.74 -9.99 0.12
CA SER A 238 6.72 -8.53 0.03
C SER A 238 5.52 -8.08 -0.80
N GLY A 239 5.07 -6.84 -0.55
CA GLY A 239 4.10 -6.15 -1.40
C GLY A 239 4.54 -4.70 -1.58
N ALA A 240 4.41 -4.18 -2.79
CA ALA A 240 4.79 -2.80 -3.10
C ALA A 240 3.77 -2.11 -4.01
N VAL A 241 3.73 -0.78 -3.90
CA VAL A 241 2.91 0.10 -4.73
C VAL A 241 3.68 1.37 -5.08
N LEU A 242 3.50 1.86 -6.29
CA LEU A 242 3.90 3.20 -6.76
C LEU A 242 2.64 3.98 -7.16
N MET A 243 2.50 5.20 -6.64
CA MET A 243 1.30 6.03 -6.75
C MET A 243 1.65 7.45 -7.12
N ASP A 244 0.82 8.08 -7.93
CA ASP A 244 0.83 9.52 -8.17
C ASP A 244 0.23 10.26 -6.95
N PRO A 245 1.00 11.11 -6.25
CA PRO A 245 0.49 11.78 -5.05
C PRO A 245 -0.59 12.82 -5.32
N ALA A 246 -0.64 13.39 -6.52
CA ALA A 246 -1.61 14.44 -6.85
C ALA A 246 -3.00 13.86 -7.13
N THR A 247 -3.07 12.69 -7.76
CA THR A 247 -4.33 12.07 -8.18
C THR A 247 -4.75 10.88 -7.32
N GLY A 248 -3.80 10.18 -6.69
CA GLY A 248 -4.02 8.90 -6.05
C GLY A 248 -4.01 7.71 -7.03
N GLY A 249 -3.70 7.95 -8.30
CA GLY A 249 -3.62 6.92 -9.34
C GLY A 249 -2.47 5.94 -9.09
N ILE A 250 -2.78 4.65 -9.00
CA ILE A 250 -1.79 3.59 -8.79
C ILE A 250 -1.13 3.26 -10.12
N ARG A 251 0.14 3.68 -10.26
CA ARG A 251 0.93 3.52 -11.49
C ARG A 251 1.53 2.12 -11.65
N ALA A 252 1.88 1.48 -10.54
CA ALA A 252 2.40 0.12 -10.52
C ALA A 252 2.16 -0.53 -9.16
N LEU A 253 2.00 -1.86 -9.12
CA LEU A 253 1.98 -2.64 -7.89
C LEU A 253 2.40 -4.10 -8.10
N VAL A 254 2.96 -4.69 -7.06
CA VAL A 254 3.22 -6.14 -6.97
C VAL A 254 2.73 -6.65 -5.62
N GLY A 255 1.92 -7.71 -5.65
CA GLY A 255 1.26 -8.28 -4.48
C GLY A 255 1.97 -9.46 -3.83
N GLY A 256 3.13 -9.87 -4.34
CA GLY A 256 3.87 -11.01 -3.76
C GLY A 256 5.07 -11.45 -4.57
N ARG A 257 5.85 -12.37 -4.00
CA ARG A 257 6.95 -13.10 -4.63
C ARG A 257 6.55 -14.53 -4.94
N GLY A 258 7.23 -15.14 -5.90
CA GLY A 258 6.97 -16.49 -6.36
C GLY A 258 5.88 -16.56 -7.43
N GLU A 259 5.31 -17.76 -7.61
CA GLU A 259 4.29 -17.99 -8.63
C GLU A 259 3.00 -17.20 -8.34
N HIS A 260 2.50 -16.51 -9.34
CA HIS A 260 1.25 -15.79 -9.25
C HIS A 260 0.06 -16.77 -9.33
N VAL A 261 -0.89 -16.57 -8.44
CA VAL A 261 -2.19 -17.28 -8.47
C VAL A 261 -3.27 -16.26 -8.84
N PHE A 262 -4.02 -16.54 -9.89
CA PHE A 262 -5.09 -15.64 -10.36
C PHE A 262 -6.07 -15.29 -9.23
N ARG A 263 -6.22 -13.99 -8.96
CA ARG A 263 -6.96 -13.44 -7.83
C ARG A 263 -6.57 -14.01 -6.47
N GLY A 264 -5.31 -14.45 -6.35
CA GLY A 264 -4.71 -14.83 -5.08
C GLY A 264 -4.55 -13.63 -4.15
N PHE A 265 -4.00 -13.89 -2.97
CA PHE A 265 -3.83 -12.86 -1.94
C PHE A 265 -2.80 -11.80 -2.38
N ASN A 266 -3.28 -10.60 -2.69
CA ASN A 266 -2.47 -9.46 -3.10
C ASN A 266 -2.04 -8.64 -1.88
N ARG A 267 -0.76 -8.74 -1.49
CA ARG A 267 -0.23 -8.08 -0.29
C ARG A 267 -0.14 -6.57 -0.42
N ALA A 268 -0.10 -6.03 -1.63
CA ALA A 268 -0.12 -4.57 -1.83
C ALA A 268 -1.47 -3.94 -1.46
N THR A 269 -2.59 -4.65 -1.71
CA THR A 269 -3.95 -4.11 -1.58
C THR A 269 -4.75 -4.73 -0.43
N GLN A 270 -4.58 -6.04 -0.15
CA GLN A 270 -5.44 -6.79 0.76
C GLN A 270 -4.82 -7.06 2.14
N MET A 271 -3.48 -7.04 2.22
CA MET A 271 -2.80 -7.30 3.48
C MET A 271 -3.10 -6.22 4.52
N LYS A 272 -3.10 -6.62 5.78
CA LYS A 272 -3.18 -5.74 6.94
C LYS A 272 -2.09 -6.13 7.94
N ALA A 273 -0.94 -5.44 7.86
CA ALA A 273 0.19 -5.67 8.75
C ALA A 273 0.44 -4.44 9.65
N GLN A 274 1.07 -4.65 10.79
CA GLN A 274 1.40 -3.57 11.71
C GLN A 274 2.41 -2.62 11.06
N PRO A 275 2.12 -1.31 10.95
CA PRO A 275 2.96 -0.35 10.24
C PRO A 275 4.25 0.03 11.01
N GLY A 276 4.35 -0.31 12.29
CA GLY A 276 5.50 0.03 13.09
C GLY A 276 5.76 1.54 13.12
N SER A 277 7.02 1.93 13.10
CA SER A 277 7.44 3.34 13.16
C SER A 277 7.01 4.21 11.97
N THR A 278 6.47 3.64 10.88
CA THR A 278 5.85 4.45 9.82
C THR A 278 4.56 5.14 10.28
N MET A 279 4.02 4.75 11.42
CA MET A 279 2.88 5.41 12.06
C MET A 279 3.25 6.72 12.76
N LYS A 280 4.50 6.91 13.18
CA LYS A 280 4.96 8.09 13.95
C LYS A 280 4.62 9.43 13.28
N PRO A 281 4.88 9.64 11.97
CA PRO A 281 4.48 10.87 11.28
C PRO A 281 2.97 11.12 11.34
N LEU A 282 2.16 10.08 11.23
CA LEU A 282 0.70 10.17 11.16
C LEU A 282 0.04 10.37 12.52
N ALA A 283 0.50 9.60 13.53
CA ALA A 283 -0.12 9.54 14.86
C ALA A 283 0.46 10.55 15.87
N VAL A 284 1.71 10.98 15.67
CA VAL A 284 2.45 11.76 16.68
C VAL A 284 2.86 13.12 16.15
N TYR A 285 3.74 13.14 15.16
CA TYR A 285 4.41 14.38 14.76
C TYR A 285 3.49 15.34 14.03
N THR A 286 2.65 14.88 13.11
CA THR A 286 1.65 15.73 12.45
C THR A 286 0.69 16.40 13.45
N PRO A 287 0.02 15.68 14.38
CA PRO A 287 -0.85 16.34 15.35
C PRO A 287 -0.06 17.17 16.39
N ALA A 288 1.22 16.90 16.62
CA ALA A 288 2.07 17.75 17.46
C ALA A 288 2.34 19.11 16.77
N LEU A 289 2.75 19.12 15.50
CA LEU A 289 2.91 20.34 14.70
C LEU A 289 1.61 21.16 14.67
N GLN A 290 0.45 20.51 14.47
CA GLN A 290 -0.86 21.17 14.56
C GLN A 290 -1.21 21.69 15.95
N SER A 291 -0.51 21.24 16.99
CA SER A 291 -0.68 21.67 18.38
C SER A 291 0.34 22.74 18.82
N GLY A 292 1.18 23.25 17.90
CA GLY A 292 2.13 24.34 18.14
C GLY A 292 3.54 23.88 18.53
N TYR A 293 3.88 22.62 18.34
CA TYR A 293 5.29 22.18 18.37
C TYR A 293 5.97 22.54 17.06
N ASP A 294 7.25 22.84 17.09
CA ASP A 294 8.12 23.12 15.96
C ASP A 294 9.06 21.95 15.68
N VAL A 295 9.68 21.93 14.50
CA VAL A 295 10.60 20.85 14.08
C VAL A 295 11.82 20.70 14.98
N ASP A 296 12.26 21.76 15.65
CA ASP A 296 13.39 21.82 16.59
C ASP A 296 12.94 21.73 18.07
N SER A 297 11.64 21.59 18.37
CA SER A 297 11.13 21.41 19.73
C SER A 297 11.85 20.25 20.42
N MET A 298 12.33 20.52 21.65
CA MET A 298 13.02 19.52 22.48
C MET A 298 12.01 18.51 23.04
N LEU A 299 12.21 17.24 22.75
CA LEU A 299 11.39 16.13 23.20
C LEU A 299 12.13 15.32 24.26
N LYS A 300 11.40 14.81 25.23
CA LYS A 300 11.96 13.99 26.29
C LYS A 300 12.33 12.61 25.78
N ASP A 301 13.61 12.24 25.93
CA ASP A 301 14.17 10.94 25.55
C ASP A 301 14.68 10.20 26.79
N GLU A 302 13.74 9.74 27.60
CA GLU A 302 13.99 9.03 28.85
C GLU A 302 13.19 7.73 28.92
N LYS A 303 13.66 6.79 29.76
CA LYS A 303 12.93 5.56 30.06
C LYS A 303 11.79 5.85 31.05
N ILE A 304 10.58 6.07 30.52
CA ILE A 304 9.37 6.40 31.29
C ILE A 304 8.41 5.21 31.28
N THR A 305 7.85 4.89 32.44
CA THR A 305 6.78 3.92 32.58
C THR A 305 5.44 4.66 32.66
N TYR A 306 4.56 4.38 31.72
CA TYR A 306 3.22 4.95 31.62
C TYR A 306 2.17 4.07 32.30
N LYS A 307 0.93 4.57 32.35
CA LYS A 307 -0.22 3.81 32.89
C LYS A 307 -0.33 2.43 32.24
N GLY A 308 -0.60 1.40 33.05
CA GLY A 308 -0.68 0.01 32.57
C GLY A 308 0.68 -0.69 32.44
N ASN A 309 1.73 -0.20 33.12
CA ASN A 309 3.11 -0.72 33.06
C ASN A 309 3.73 -0.70 31.65
N TYR A 310 3.25 0.20 30.78
CA TYR A 310 3.83 0.36 29.46
C TYR A 310 5.11 1.19 29.50
N THR A 311 6.24 0.57 29.14
CA THR A 311 7.56 1.20 29.13
C THR A 311 8.18 1.05 27.74
N PRO A 312 8.04 2.04 26.84
CA PRO A 312 8.67 1.99 25.54
C PRO A 312 10.20 2.02 25.67
N THR A 313 10.88 1.23 24.85
CA THR A 313 12.33 1.19 24.81
C THR A 313 12.86 1.69 23.48
N ASN A 314 13.96 2.46 23.52
CA ASN A 314 14.71 2.81 22.32
C ASN A 314 15.48 1.58 21.80
N VAL A 315 15.69 1.52 20.49
CA VAL A 315 16.57 0.52 19.88
C VAL A 315 17.97 0.69 20.48
N GLY A 316 18.55 -0.41 20.97
CA GLY A 316 19.83 -0.38 21.69
C GLY A 316 19.78 0.12 23.14
N GLY A 317 18.61 0.52 23.66
CA GLY A 317 18.42 0.90 25.07
C GLY A 317 19.12 2.20 25.50
N VAL A 318 19.53 3.06 24.56
CA VAL A 318 20.21 4.35 24.81
C VAL A 318 19.18 5.48 24.85
N TYR A 319 19.34 6.39 25.82
CA TYR A 319 18.50 7.57 26.03
C TYR A 319 19.37 8.81 26.16
N SER A 320 18.99 9.92 25.51
CA SER A 320 19.76 11.18 25.48
C SER A 320 19.29 12.21 26.50
N GLY A 321 18.25 11.92 27.29
CA GLY A 321 17.54 12.88 28.14
C GLY A 321 16.59 13.75 27.34
N GLU A 322 17.09 14.50 26.39
CA GLU A 322 16.31 15.33 25.46
C GLU A 322 16.88 15.23 24.04
N VAL A 323 15.99 15.37 23.05
CA VAL A 323 16.36 15.34 21.64
C VAL A 323 15.44 16.27 20.83
N PRO A 324 15.95 17.07 19.85
CA PRO A 324 15.08 17.85 18.99
C PRO A 324 14.22 16.93 18.12
N MET A 325 12.98 17.37 17.83
CA MET A 325 11.95 16.58 17.14
C MET A 325 12.46 16.04 15.78
N TYR A 326 13.12 16.85 14.98
CA TYR A 326 13.65 16.41 13.68
C TYR A 326 14.65 15.25 13.81
N LYS A 327 15.51 15.25 14.85
CA LYS A 327 16.44 14.13 15.11
C LYS A 327 15.72 12.89 15.61
N ALA A 328 14.66 13.06 16.43
CA ALA A 328 13.81 11.96 16.86
C ALA A 328 13.11 11.27 15.69
N VAL A 329 12.67 12.06 14.69
CA VAL A 329 12.07 11.56 13.43
C VAL A 329 13.12 10.86 12.58
N ALA A 330 14.27 11.50 12.32
CA ALA A 330 15.35 10.98 11.47
C ALA A 330 15.86 9.61 11.96
N ASN A 331 16.11 9.49 13.26
CA ASN A 331 16.61 8.27 13.90
C ASN A 331 15.51 7.34 14.41
N SER A 332 14.24 7.70 14.16
CA SER A 332 13.08 6.88 14.56
C SER A 332 13.05 6.51 16.05
N ILE A 333 13.48 7.42 16.95
CA ILE A 333 13.57 7.17 18.38
C ILE A 333 12.18 6.92 18.98
N ASN A 334 12.04 5.94 19.88
CA ASN A 334 10.75 5.48 20.38
C ASN A 334 10.24 6.29 21.58
N ALA A 335 11.09 6.50 22.59
CA ALA A 335 10.69 7.17 23.82
C ALA A 335 10.15 8.59 23.58
N PRO A 336 10.79 9.46 22.77
CA PRO A 336 10.28 10.78 22.45
C PRO A 336 8.92 10.75 21.72
N ALA A 337 8.71 9.78 20.82
CA ALA A 337 7.44 9.66 20.10
C ALA A 337 6.28 9.30 21.04
N VAL A 338 6.50 8.36 21.96
CA VAL A 338 5.49 7.97 22.95
C VAL A 338 5.23 9.10 23.94
N TRP A 339 6.32 9.76 24.43
CA TRP A 339 6.19 10.92 25.31
C TRP A 339 5.37 12.02 24.64
N LEU A 340 5.66 12.35 23.38
CA LEU A 340 4.97 13.41 22.68
C LEU A 340 3.48 13.08 22.44
N LEU A 341 3.15 11.82 22.12
CA LEU A 341 1.74 11.40 22.02
C LEU A 341 1.02 11.52 23.37
N ASP A 342 1.68 11.20 24.48
CA ASP A 342 1.13 11.39 25.82
C ASP A 342 0.85 12.90 26.12
N GLN A 343 1.77 13.79 25.74
CA GLN A 343 1.61 15.24 25.94
C GLN A 343 0.47 15.84 25.12
N ILE A 344 0.34 15.47 23.83
CA ILE A 344 -0.71 16.01 22.96
C ILE A 344 -2.06 15.30 23.16
N GLY A 345 -2.05 14.10 23.76
CA GLY A 345 -3.21 13.25 24.02
C GLY A 345 -3.51 12.24 22.91
N ILE A 346 -3.79 10.99 23.30
CA ILE A 346 -4.04 9.84 22.42
C ILE A 346 -5.15 10.13 21.40
N ASP A 347 -6.22 10.82 21.81
CA ASP A 347 -7.35 11.15 20.94
C ASP A 347 -6.97 12.01 19.72
N LYS A 348 -6.00 12.91 19.88
CA LYS A 348 -5.49 13.70 18.74
C LYS A 348 -4.72 12.82 17.77
N GLY A 349 -3.91 11.90 18.30
CA GLY A 349 -3.21 10.91 17.48
C GLY A 349 -4.17 10.02 16.71
N VAL A 350 -5.18 9.47 17.37
CA VAL A 350 -6.24 8.65 16.74
C VAL A 350 -6.95 9.41 15.61
N LYS A 351 -7.44 10.61 15.92
CA LYS A 351 -8.14 11.47 14.93
C LYS A 351 -7.24 11.81 13.74
N SER A 352 -5.95 12.02 14.00
CA SER A 352 -4.98 12.26 12.93
C SER A 352 -4.87 11.05 12.01
N VAL A 353 -4.62 9.86 12.54
CA VAL A 353 -4.51 8.61 11.78
C VAL A 353 -5.79 8.33 10.96
N GLU A 354 -6.97 8.55 11.56
CA GLU A 354 -8.26 8.38 10.88
C GLU A 354 -8.44 9.40 9.73
N LYS A 355 -7.97 10.64 9.86
CA LYS A 355 -7.95 11.63 8.77
C LYS A 355 -7.07 11.17 7.61
N PHE A 356 -5.95 10.52 7.88
CA PHE A 356 -5.08 9.92 6.87
C PHE A 356 -5.70 8.66 6.21
N GLY A 357 -6.85 8.19 6.67
CA GLY A 357 -7.62 7.09 6.07
C GLY A 357 -7.36 5.72 6.69
N ILE A 358 -6.62 5.64 7.78
CA ILE A 358 -6.32 4.39 8.48
C ILE A 358 -7.23 4.24 9.70
N THR A 359 -7.99 3.16 9.77
CA THR A 359 -8.91 2.91 10.89
C THR A 359 -8.15 2.47 12.14
N VAL A 360 -8.41 3.11 13.28
CA VAL A 360 -7.86 2.74 14.59
C VAL A 360 -8.93 2.04 15.43
N PRO A 361 -8.87 0.72 15.62
CA PRO A 361 -9.80 -0.01 16.49
C PRO A 361 -9.76 0.52 17.93
N GLU A 362 -10.88 0.43 18.65
CA GLU A 362 -11.01 0.95 20.03
C GLU A 362 -9.92 0.41 20.97
N LYS A 363 -9.61 -0.87 20.88
CA LYS A 363 -8.56 -1.52 21.69
C LYS A 363 -7.13 -1.02 21.39
N ASP A 364 -6.92 -0.38 20.25
CA ASP A 364 -5.63 0.15 19.80
C ASP A 364 -5.46 1.64 20.15
N ARG A 365 -6.47 2.28 20.76
CA ARG A 365 -6.43 3.68 21.23
C ARG A 365 -5.61 3.80 22.50
N THR A 366 -4.33 3.54 22.37
CA THR A 366 -3.33 3.53 23.46
C THR A 366 -2.07 4.27 23.03
N LEU A 367 -1.13 4.51 23.95
CA LEU A 367 0.20 5.06 23.64
C LEU A 367 1.01 4.17 22.68
N GLY A 368 0.69 2.88 22.59
CA GLY A 368 1.28 1.96 21.61
C GLY A 368 1.05 2.37 20.15
N LEU A 369 0.01 3.19 19.89
CA LEU A 369 -0.28 3.76 18.57
C LEU A 369 0.92 4.59 18.05
N ALA A 370 1.65 5.28 18.94
CA ALA A 370 2.86 6.03 18.57
C ALA A 370 3.89 5.16 17.83
N LEU A 371 3.95 3.88 18.15
CA LEU A 371 4.90 2.93 17.58
C LEU A 371 4.26 1.98 16.55
N GLY A 372 3.02 2.28 16.13
CA GLY A 372 2.29 1.48 15.16
C GLY A 372 1.77 0.14 15.69
N GLY A 373 1.64 0.00 17.00
CA GLY A 373 1.03 -1.17 17.64
C GLY A 373 -0.47 -1.22 17.38
N MET A 374 -0.86 -1.82 16.24
CA MET A 374 -2.24 -1.90 15.78
C MET A 374 -2.64 -3.36 15.52
N SER A 375 -3.82 -3.74 16.00
CA SER A 375 -4.34 -5.10 15.81
C SER A 375 -4.82 -5.40 14.40
N LYS A 376 -5.27 -4.38 13.67
CA LYS A 376 -5.73 -4.51 12.28
C LYS A 376 -4.64 -4.17 11.26
N GLY A 377 -3.78 -3.21 11.57
CA GLY A 377 -2.70 -2.77 10.66
C GLY A 377 -3.19 -2.03 9.41
N ALA A 378 -2.29 -1.93 8.42
CA ALA A 378 -2.52 -1.25 7.14
C ALA A 378 -1.90 -2.03 5.97
N SER A 379 -2.35 -1.73 4.75
CA SER A 379 -1.77 -2.23 3.50
C SER A 379 -0.76 -1.23 2.92
N PRO A 380 0.14 -1.66 2.00
CA PRO A 380 0.99 -0.75 1.24
C PRO A 380 0.22 0.38 0.54
N VAL A 381 -0.91 0.08 -0.09
CA VAL A 381 -1.76 1.11 -0.74
C VAL A 381 -2.29 2.11 0.28
N GLU A 382 -2.77 1.69 1.44
CA GLU A 382 -3.24 2.61 2.49
C GLU A 382 -2.10 3.48 3.03
N MET A 383 -0.91 2.91 3.24
CA MET A 383 0.25 3.68 3.70
C MET A 383 0.75 4.65 2.63
N ALA A 384 0.80 4.26 1.36
CA ALA A 384 1.13 5.16 0.24
C ALA A 384 0.12 6.32 0.14
N THR A 385 -1.18 6.01 0.23
CA THR A 385 -2.25 7.03 0.22
C THR A 385 -2.13 8.03 1.38
N ALA A 386 -1.79 7.54 2.58
CA ALA A 386 -1.56 8.40 3.73
C ALA A 386 -0.36 9.34 3.52
N TYR A 387 0.77 8.82 3.02
CA TYR A 387 1.97 9.64 2.78
C TYR A 387 1.90 10.51 1.53
N ALA A 388 1.05 10.17 0.55
CA ALA A 388 0.74 11.05 -0.58
C ALA A 388 0.22 12.42 -0.11
N THR A 389 -0.40 12.49 1.05
CA THR A 389 -0.81 13.75 1.69
C THR A 389 0.37 14.71 1.88
N PHE A 390 1.52 14.22 2.33
CA PHE A 390 2.71 15.05 2.52
C PHE A 390 3.31 15.51 1.18
N ALA A 391 3.37 14.61 0.19
CA ALA A 391 3.83 14.94 -1.16
C ALA A 391 2.89 15.93 -1.88
N ASN A 392 1.63 15.97 -1.51
CA ASN A 392 0.57 16.80 -2.12
C ASN A 392 0.14 17.97 -1.22
N ASN A 393 1.09 18.64 -0.57
CA ASN A 393 0.89 19.86 0.22
C ASN A 393 -0.25 19.76 1.26
N GLY A 394 -0.44 18.58 1.84
CA GLY A 394 -1.44 18.32 2.86
C GLY A 394 -2.81 17.87 2.33
N ALA A 395 -2.98 17.76 1.02
CA ALA A 395 -4.19 17.25 0.39
C ALA A 395 -4.10 15.72 0.19
N LYS A 396 -4.96 14.98 0.90
CA LYS A 396 -5.03 13.51 0.78
C LYS A 396 -5.80 13.12 -0.48
N PRO A 397 -5.22 12.35 -1.41
CA PRO A 397 -5.96 11.81 -2.55
C PRO A 397 -6.80 10.58 -2.15
N GLU A 398 -7.74 10.21 -2.99
CA GLU A 398 -8.38 8.89 -2.98
C GLU A 398 -7.62 7.96 -3.93
N SER A 399 -7.09 6.84 -3.42
CA SER A 399 -6.37 5.89 -4.26
C SER A 399 -7.32 5.16 -5.21
N HIS A 400 -6.88 4.97 -6.45
CA HIS A 400 -7.64 4.26 -7.47
C HIS A 400 -6.71 3.67 -8.53
N ILE A 401 -7.21 2.64 -9.23
CA ILE A 401 -6.54 1.96 -10.32
C ILE A 401 -7.25 2.27 -11.64
N ILE A 402 -8.59 2.29 -11.61
CA ILE A 402 -9.44 2.46 -12.78
C ILE A 402 -9.78 3.93 -12.98
N THR A 403 -9.57 4.41 -14.20
CA THR A 403 -10.01 5.75 -14.59
C THR A 403 -11.39 5.72 -15.25
N LYS A 404 -11.68 4.67 -16.05
CA LYS A 404 -12.93 4.55 -16.79
C LYS A 404 -13.24 3.11 -17.21
N ILE A 405 -14.51 2.74 -17.23
CA ILE A 405 -14.98 1.48 -17.83
C ILE A 405 -16.05 1.79 -18.88
N VAL A 406 -15.87 1.18 -20.05
CA VAL A 406 -16.79 1.33 -21.20
C VAL A 406 -17.34 -0.05 -21.55
N ASP A 407 -18.66 -0.14 -21.75
CA ASP A 407 -19.33 -1.38 -22.17
C ASP A 407 -19.07 -1.70 -23.65
N PRO A 408 -19.42 -2.89 -24.14
CA PRO A 408 -19.25 -3.26 -25.56
C PRO A 408 -20.04 -2.37 -26.54
N SER A 409 -21.07 -1.68 -26.07
CA SER A 409 -21.88 -0.76 -26.88
C SER A 409 -21.26 0.64 -26.96
N GLY A 410 -20.16 0.89 -26.20
CA GLY A 410 -19.47 2.17 -26.17
C GLY A 410 -19.97 3.13 -25.08
N ASN A 411 -20.87 2.70 -24.20
CA ASN A 411 -21.35 3.55 -23.11
C ASN A 411 -20.36 3.51 -21.92
N THR A 412 -20.13 4.66 -21.30
CA THR A 412 -19.39 4.72 -20.04
C THR A 412 -20.26 4.18 -18.90
N VAL A 413 -19.81 3.11 -18.24
CA VAL A 413 -20.52 2.49 -17.11
C VAL A 413 -19.89 2.86 -15.76
N TYR A 414 -18.63 3.28 -15.78
CA TYR A 414 -17.92 3.81 -14.61
C TYR A 414 -16.88 4.84 -15.06
N GLU A 415 -16.75 5.92 -14.32
CA GLU A 415 -15.71 6.93 -14.50
C GLU A 415 -15.26 7.45 -13.13
N ASN A 416 -13.99 7.34 -12.87
CA ASN A 416 -13.40 7.91 -11.66
C ASN A 416 -12.96 9.34 -11.94
N VAL A 417 -13.45 10.26 -11.12
CA VAL A 417 -12.93 11.64 -11.07
C VAL A 417 -12.02 11.73 -9.85
N PRO A 418 -10.70 11.95 -10.03
CA PRO A 418 -9.76 12.04 -8.92
C PRO A 418 -10.22 13.06 -7.87
N LYS A 419 -10.28 12.65 -6.63
CA LYS A 419 -10.68 13.48 -5.50
C LYS A 419 -9.54 13.65 -4.52
N THR A 420 -9.38 14.86 -4.05
CA THR A 420 -8.44 15.21 -2.98
C THR A 420 -9.15 15.94 -1.87
N LYS A 421 -8.70 15.77 -0.64
CA LYS A 421 -9.23 16.46 0.52
C LYS A 421 -8.09 17.04 1.34
N GLN A 422 -8.09 18.36 1.55
CA GLN A 422 -7.15 18.99 2.46
C GLN A 422 -7.40 18.48 3.89
N ILE A 423 -6.43 17.80 4.50
CA ILE A 423 -6.54 17.24 5.86
C ILE A 423 -5.56 17.86 6.84
N ILE A 424 -4.45 18.42 6.35
CA ILE A 424 -3.47 19.24 7.09
C ILE A 424 -3.11 20.46 6.27
N SER A 425 -2.59 21.52 6.88
CA SER A 425 -2.10 22.70 6.16
C SER A 425 -0.83 22.39 5.36
N GLU A 426 -0.56 23.17 4.34
CA GLU A 426 0.69 23.11 3.57
C GLU A 426 1.90 23.33 4.49
N THR A 427 1.83 24.26 5.45
CA THR A 427 2.90 24.49 6.44
C THR A 427 3.23 23.21 7.20
N VAL A 428 2.23 22.54 7.80
CA VAL A 428 2.43 21.27 8.53
C VAL A 428 2.96 20.17 7.61
N SER A 429 2.52 20.14 6.35
CA SER A 429 3.03 19.21 5.33
C SER A 429 4.51 19.45 5.06
N ASN A 430 4.92 20.69 4.87
CA ASN A 430 6.32 21.09 4.62
C ASN A 430 7.21 20.82 5.84
N GLU A 431 6.77 21.16 7.05
CA GLU A 431 7.48 20.84 8.30
C GLU A 431 7.66 19.32 8.47
N MET A 432 6.64 18.52 8.18
CA MET A 432 6.77 17.06 8.23
C MET A 432 7.73 16.56 7.16
N THR A 433 7.64 17.08 5.93
CA THR A 433 8.54 16.72 4.83
C THR A 433 9.98 17.09 5.16
N SER A 434 10.24 18.27 5.76
CA SER A 434 11.59 18.68 6.17
C SER A 434 12.25 17.68 7.13
N MET A 435 11.50 17.13 8.09
CA MET A 435 11.99 16.09 9.00
C MET A 435 12.14 14.73 8.31
N LEU A 436 11.26 14.39 7.36
CA LEU A 436 11.31 13.12 6.62
C LEU A 436 12.42 13.10 5.56
N LEU A 437 12.88 14.25 5.08
CA LEU A 437 14.10 14.38 4.29
C LEU A 437 15.33 13.92 5.09
N ASP A 438 15.41 14.27 6.38
CA ASP A 438 16.52 13.85 7.24
C ASP A 438 16.55 12.33 7.48
N VAL A 439 15.42 11.64 7.40
CA VAL A 439 15.38 10.16 7.46
C VAL A 439 16.20 9.54 6.33
N ILE A 440 16.11 10.13 5.13
CA ILE A 440 16.84 9.67 3.94
C ILE A 440 18.26 10.19 3.92
N ASN A 441 18.47 11.46 4.28
CA ASN A 441 19.80 12.10 4.17
C ASN A 441 20.79 11.57 5.22
N THR A 442 20.35 11.40 6.48
CA THR A 442 21.22 11.09 7.61
C THR A 442 20.67 10.02 8.56
N GLY A 443 19.39 9.64 8.39
CA GLY A 443 18.65 8.79 9.32
C GLY A 443 18.57 7.32 8.90
N THR A 444 17.48 6.69 9.33
CA THR A 444 17.26 5.24 9.18
C THR A 444 16.94 4.79 7.76
N GLY A 445 16.64 5.72 6.84
CA GLY A 445 16.21 5.43 5.47
C GLY A 445 17.28 5.63 4.40
N GLN A 446 18.56 5.87 4.76
CA GLN A 446 19.63 6.19 3.80
C GLN A 446 19.76 5.18 2.66
N SER A 447 19.59 3.88 2.95
CA SER A 447 19.69 2.81 1.94
C SER A 447 18.57 2.86 0.88
N ALA A 448 17.51 3.64 1.10
CA ALA A 448 16.43 3.80 0.14
C ALA A 448 16.65 4.97 -0.83
N ALA A 449 17.66 5.82 -0.61
CA ALA A 449 17.94 6.99 -1.44
C ALA A 449 18.17 6.59 -2.90
N VAL A 450 17.53 7.32 -3.84
CA VAL A 450 17.73 7.15 -5.28
C VAL A 450 18.52 8.34 -5.82
N SER A 451 19.67 8.06 -6.46
CA SER A 451 20.56 9.11 -6.97
C SER A 451 19.84 10.03 -7.96
N GLY A 452 20.04 11.33 -7.83
CA GLY A 452 19.43 12.34 -8.69
C GLY A 452 17.99 12.72 -8.34
N HIS A 453 17.43 12.19 -7.23
CA HIS A 453 16.10 12.54 -6.76
C HIS A 453 16.13 12.88 -5.27
N GLU A 454 15.54 14.01 -4.90
CA GLU A 454 15.30 14.34 -3.50
C GLU A 454 14.11 13.54 -2.98
N MET A 455 14.30 12.83 -1.87
CA MET A 455 13.29 11.92 -1.30
C MET A 455 13.09 12.19 0.19
N ALA A 456 11.84 12.17 0.60
CA ALA A 456 11.44 12.08 2.00
C ALA A 456 10.87 10.67 2.27
N GLY A 457 10.97 10.17 3.50
CA GLY A 457 10.46 8.84 3.78
C GLY A 457 10.55 8.43 5.24
N LYS A 458 10.03 7.22 5.54
CA LYS A 458 10.05 6.65 6.88
C LYS A 458 10.18 5.15 6.85
N THR A 459 11.03 4.62 7.71
CA THR A 459 11.19 3.19 7.99
C THR A 459 10.26 2.75 9.11
N GLY A 460 9.85 1.49 9.12
CA GLY A 460 9.09 0.86 10.19
C GLY A 460 9.50 -0.59 10.40
N SER A 461 9.57 -1.01 11.65
CA SER A 461 9.77 -2.42 12.03
C SER A 461 8.81 -2.76 13.16
N THR A 462 8.35 -4.00 13.19
CA THR A 462 7.62 -4.58 14.32
C THR A 462 8.40 -5.75 14.89
N GLN A 463 8.32 -5.93 16.20
CA GLN A 463 9.00 -7.02 16.88
C GLN A 463 8.30 -8.36 16.62
N VAL A 464 9.06 -9.43 16.68
CA VAL A 464 8.49 -10.79 16.71
C VAL A 464 7.65 -10.99 17.97
N PRO A 465 6.57 -11.80 17.93
CA PRO A 465 5.66 -11.98 19.05
C PRO A 465 6.12 -13.06 20.06
N PHE A 466 7.42 -13.36 20.11
CA PHE A 466 8.01 -14.37 21.01
C PHE A 466 9.31 -13.86 21.63
N ASP A 467 9.57 -14.31 22.85
CA ASP A 467 10.77 -13.94 23.63
C ASP A 467 12.03 -14.64 23.10
N ASP A 468 13.19 -14.14 23.51
CA ASP A 468 14.54 -14.68 23.26
C ASP A 468 15.02 -14.64 21.80
N THR A 469 14.38 -13.87 20.93
CA THR A 469 14.77 -13.76 19.52
C THR A 469 14.91 -12.29 19.12
N SER A 470 16.09 -11.91 18.63
CA SER A 470 16.27 -10.62 17.97
C SER A 470 15.86 -10.75 16.50
N GLY A 471 14.74 -10.14 16.14
CA GLY A 471 14.22 -10.16 14.77
C GLY A 471 13.01 -9.26 14.59
N THR A 472 12.54 -9.16 13.37
CA THR A 472 11.35 -8.38 13.03
C THR A 472 10.31 -9.25 12.36
N LYS A 473 9.05 -8.97 12.67
CA LYS A 473 7.90 -9.59 12.03
C LYS A 473 7.59 -8.90 10.70
N ASP A 474 7.39 -7.59 10.76
CA ASP A 474 7.07 -6.75 9.62
C ASP A 474 8.15 -5.68 9.45
N GLN A 475 8.57 -5.45 8.21
CA GLN A 475 9.43 -4.34 7.82
C GLN A 475 8.73 -3.48 6.79
N TRP A 476 8.80 -2.16 6.98
CA TRP A 476 8.15 -1.16 6.15
C TRP A 476 9.11 -0.07 5.72
N PHE A 477 8.91 0.38 4.50
CA PHE A 477 9.40 1.66 4.03
C PHE A 477 8.28 2.37 3.26
N VAL A 478 8.07 3.65 3.57
CA VAL A 478 7.21 4.54 2.79
C VAL A 478 8.03 5.76 2.45
N GLY A 479 8.18 6.05 1.16
CA GLY A 479 8.96 7.17 0.67
C GLY A 479 8.24 7.92 -0.44
N TYR A 480 8.61 9.18 -0.64
CA TYR A 480 8.02 10.00 -1.67
C TYR A 480 8.97 11.07 -2.18
N THR A 481 8.72 11.50 -3.40
CA THR A 481 9.18 12.72 -4.04
C THR A 481 7.97 13.63 -4.29
N PRO A 482 8.10 14.85 -4.80
CA PRO A 482 6.93 15.63 -5.19
C PRO A 482 5.99 14.94 -6.19
N ASN A 483 6.49 13.99 -6.99
CA ASN A 483 5.76 13.39 -8.11
C ASN A 483 5.50 11.88 -7.99
N LEU A 484 6.02 11.21 -6.96
CA LEU A 484 5.85 9.76 -6.78
C LEU A 484 5.84 9.41 -5.30
N VAL A 485 4.92 8.54 -4.91
CA VAL A 485 4.91 7.88 -3.59
C VAL A 485 5.06 6.39 -3.78
N GLY A 486 5.91 5.76 -2.96
CA GLY A 486 6.05 4.32 -2.91
C GLY A 486 5.93 3.79 -1.49
N ALA A 487 5.28 2.66 -1.33
CA ALA A 487 5.24 1.92 -0.07
C ALA A 487 5.63 0.46 -0.30
N VAL A 488 6.47 -0.06 0.58
CA VAL A 488 6.98 -1.44 0.53
C VAL A 488 6.83 -2.07 1.89
N TRP A 489 6.25 -3.26 1.91
CA TRP A 489 6.24 -4.16 3.05
C TRP A 489 7.06 -5.41 2.75
N MET A 490 7.72 -5.96 3.76
CA MET A 490 8.46 -7.22 3.73
C MET A 490 8.22 -8.00 5.02
N GLY A 491 7.99 -9.31 4.92
CA GLY A 491 7.75 -10.21 6.04
C GLY A 491 7.35 -11.61 5.60
N TYR A 492 6.84 -12.39 6.53
CA TYR A 492 6.20 -13.67 6.25
C TYR A 492 4.69 -13.56 6.44
N ASP A 493 3.90 -14.29 5.65
CA ASP A 493 2.44 -14.33 5.80
C ASP A 493 2.03 -14.85 7.18
N LYS A 494 2.83 -15.76 7.72
CA LYS A 494 2.69 -16.26 9.07
C LYS A 494 4.05 -16.21 9.76
N THR A 495 4.13 -15.44 10.83
CA THR A 495 5.34 -15.32 11.65
C THR A 495 5.33 -16.35 12.76
N ASP A 496 6.39 -17.15 12.87
CA ASP A 496 6.69 -18.08 13.94
C ASP A 496 8.22 -18.14 14.17
N LYS A 497 8.69 -19.09 14.98
CA LYS A 497 10.11 -19.19 15.34
C LYS A 497 11.05 -19.56 14.18
N GLU A 498 10.53 -20.01 13.05
CA GLU A 498 11.27 -20.35 11.85
C GLU A 498 11.07 -19.31 10.74
N HIS A 499 9.98 -18.52 10.79
CA HIS A 499 9.55 -17.56 9.78
C HIS A 499 9.51 -16.15 10.35
N TYR A 500 10.66 -15.47 10.41
CA TYR A 500 10.82 -14.07 10.79
C TYR A 500 12.03 -13.44 10.09
N LEU A 501 12.12 -12.13 10.07
CA LEU A 501 13.24 -11.41 9.48
C LEU A 501 14.33 -11.16 10.53
N THR A 502 15.57 -11.45 10.18
CA THR A 502 16.74 -11.30 11.08
C THR A 502 17.34 -9.88 11.06
N THR A 503 16.84 -9.01 10.17
CA THR A 503 17.31 -7.63 9.98
C THR A 503 16.27 -6.62 10.47
N THR A 504 16.67 -5.36 10.62
CA THR A 504 15.76 -4.21 10.79
C THR A 504 15.34 -3.65 9.43
N SER A 505 14.30 -2.80 9.40
CA SER A 505 13.88 -2.12 8.16
C SER A 505 14.96 -1.27 7.52
N SER A 506 15.87 -0.69 8.30
CA SER A 506 17.00 0.11 7.78
C SER A 506 18.00 -0.73 7.00
N ALA A 507 18.24 -1.98 7.41
CA ALA A 507 19.17 -2.91 6.76
C ALA A 507 18.49 -3.84 5.74
N GLY A 508 17.19 -4.05 5.84
CA GLY A 508 16.40 -4.96 5.01
C GLY A 508 15.56 -4.22 3.95
N VAL A 509 14.30 -3.91 4.29
CA VAL A 509 13.34 -3.36 3.32
C VAL A 509 13.75 -2.01 2.70
N SER A 510 14.59 -1.20 3.38
CA SER A 510 15.06 0.08 2.81
C SER A 510 15.94 -0.13 1.57
N SER A 511 16.75 -1.20 1.53
CA SER A 511 17.53 -1.55 0.34
C SER A 511 16.63 -1.99 -0.81
N LEU A 512 15.58 -2.78 -0.54
CA LEU A 512 14.57 -3.14 -1.55
C LEU A 512 13.82 -1.89 -2.04
N ALA A 513 13.49 -0.98 -1.13
CA ALA A 513 12.78 0.26 -1.44
C ALA A 513 13.54 1.17 -2.40
N HIS A 514 14.87 1.18 -2.37
CA HIS A 514 15.69 1.85 -3.38
C HIS A 514 15.31 1.39 -4.80
N TYR A 515 15.28 0.08 -5.03
CA TYR A 515 14.94 -0.47 -6.35
C TYR A 515 13.47 -0.27 -6.70
N VAL A 516 12.57 -0.40 -5.72
CA VAL A 516 11.14 -0.13 -5.92
C VAL A 516 10.90 1.32 -6.31
N MET A 517 11.46 2.30 -5.59
CA MET A 517 11.33 3.70 -5.94
C MET A 517 11.98 4.01 -7.29
N ASN A 518 13.15 3.44 -7.56
CA ASN A 518 13.83 3.61 -8.84
C ASN A 518 13.05 3.02 -10.03
N SER A 519 12.16 2.04 -9.80
CA SER A 519 11.27 1.50 -10.86
C SER A 519 10.39 2.56 -11.51
N GLY A 520 10.03 3.62 -10.76
CA GLY A 520 9.32 4.78 -11.29
C GLY A 520 10.25 5.95 -11.59
N LEU A 521 11.14 6.29 -10.64
CA LEU A 521 11.94 7.52 -10.69
C LEU A 521 12.89 7.60 -11.89
N GLN A 522 13.44 6.49 -12.37
CA GLN A 522 14.28 6.45 -13.56
C GLN A 522 13.58 6.96 -14.84
N TYR A 523 12.26 7.05 -14.84
CA TYR A 523 11.46 7.58 -15.96
C TYR A 523 10.93 8.98 -15.70
N GLN A 524 11.25 9.56 -14.53
CA GLN A 524 10.83 10.91 -14.15
C GLN A 524 12.01 11.89 -14.18
N LYS A 525 11.68 13.15 -14.44
CA LYS A 525 12.62 14.24 -14.14
C LYS A 525 12.66 14.47 -12.64
N SER A 526 13.86 14.79 -12.12
CA SER A 526 13.98 15.20 -10.72
C SER A 526 13.09 16.42 -10.45
N ALA A 527 12.47 16.40 -9.29
CA ALA A 527 11.76 17.54 -8.73
C ALA A 527 12.17 17.67 -7.25
N ASP A 528 12.51 18.87 -6.84
CA ASP A 528 12.90 19.17 -5.47
C ASP A 528 11.66 19.61 -4.68
N PHE A 529 11.65 19.36 -3.39
CA PHE A 529 10.63 19.89 -2.50
C PHE A 529 10.78 21.41 -2.33
N SER A 530 9.69 22.08 -1.99
CA SER A 530 9.70 23.51 -1.68
C SER A 530 10.37 23.83 -0.34
N THR A 531 10.60 22.83 0.50
CA THR A 531 11.23 22.91 1.82
C THR A 531 12.59 22.20 1.83
N LYS A 532 13.51 22.67 2.65
CA LYS A 532 14.80 22.01 2.91
C LYS A 532 14.68 21.04 4.08
N SER A 533 15.70 20.20 4.29
CA SER A 533 15.72 19.35 5.47
C SER A 533 15.79 20.17 6.76
N ALA A 534 15.12 19.71 7.81
CA ALA A 534 15.06 20.40 9.10
C ALA A 534 16.46 20.58 9.72
N ALA A 535 17.35 19.61 9.53
CA ALA A 535 18.75 19.70 9.98
C ALA A 535 19.49 20.84 9.27
N GLN A 536 19.31 21.01 7.94
CA GLN A 536 19.92 22.09 7.16
C GLN A 536 19.38 23.46 7.58
N GLU A 537 18.07 23.58 7.74
CA GLU A 537 17.45 24.85 8.17
C GLU A 537 17.88 25.25 9.58
N THR A 538 17.93 24.26 10.51
CA THR A 538 18.40 24.52 11.89
C THR A 538 19.88 24.92 11.92
N ALA A 539 20.72 24.31 11.08
CA ALA A 539 22.13 24.68 10.96
C ALA A 539 22.30 26.10 10.41
N ALA A 540 21.56 26.44 9.35
CA ALA A 540 21.60 27.78 8.75
C ALA A 540 21.15 28.88 9.76
N LYS A 541 20.07 28.64 10.52
CA LYS A 541 19.63 29.59 11.57
C LYS A 541 20.71 29.82 12.63
N LYS A 542 21.37 28.76 13.08
CA LYS A 542 22.48 28.89 14.04
C LYS A 542 23.67 29.66 13.51
N GLU A 543 24.03 29.45 12.24
CA GLU A 543 25.11 30.23 11.61
C GLU A 543 24.73 31.71 11.48
N GLU A 544 23.49 32.04 11.19
CA GLU A 544 23.01 33.42 11.16
C GLU A 544 23.05 34.07 12.56
N GLU A 545 22.56 33.36 13.59
CA GLU A 545 22.62 33.84 14.97
C GLU A 545 24.06 34.05 15.47
N GLU A 546 24.99 33.16 15.10
CA GLU A 546 26.41 33.32 15.43
C GLU A 546 27.04 34.53 14.70
N LYS A 547 26.68 34.73 13.43
CA LYS A 547 27.13 35.92 12.66
C LYS A 547 26.58 37.23 13.26
N GLU A 548 25.31 37.24 13.67
CA GLU A 548 24.73 38.42 14.35
C GLU A 548 25.38 38.68 15.71
N LYS A 549 25.64 37.65 16.53
CA LYS A 549 26.36 37.80 17.79
C LYS A 549 27.79 38.33 17.58
N ASN A 550 28.51 37.81 16.59
CA ASN A 550 29.85 38.24 16.28
C ASN A 550 29.87 39.67 15.72
N SER A 551 28.95 40.03 14.83
CA SER A 551 28.83 41.41 14.32
C SER A 551 28.46 42.41 15.42
N GLY A 552 27.60 41.99 16.38
CA GLY A 552 27.28 42.79 17.56
C GLY A 552 28.49 42.97 18.47
N SER A 553 29.32 41.93 18.70
CA SER A 553 30.53 42.03 19.51
C SER A 553 31.60 42.91 18.86
N ASP A 554 31.77 42.84 17.53
CA ASP A 554 32.69 43.69 16.76
C ASP A 554 32.24 45.16 16.76
N PHE A 555 30.94 45.41 16.64
CA PHE A 555 30.38 46.75 16.75
C PHE A 555 30.63 47.35 18.15
N TRP A 556 30.36 46.63 19.25
CA TRP A 556 30.62 47.11 20.61
C TRP A 556 32.13 47.15 20.91
N GLY A 557 32.95 46.28 20.36
CA GLY A 557 34.43 46.36 20.40
C GLY A 557 34.94 47.64 19.77
N GLY A 558 34.47 47.99 18.56
CA GLY A 558 34.83 49.23 17.86
C GLY A 558 34.32 50.51 18.57
N VAL A 559 33.15 50.46 19.21
CA VAL A 559 32.61 51.57 20.03
C VAL A 559 33.48 51.76 21.27
N LYS A 560 33.91 50.68 21.92
CA LYS A 560 34.78 50.75 23.13
C LYS A 560 36.17 51.29 22.75
N GLU A 561 36.79 50.85 21.68
CA GLU A 561 38.06 51.36 21.19
C GLU A 561 38.04 52.85 20.88
N LYS A 562 36.99 53.34 20.21
CA LYS A 562 36.78 54.78 19.96
C LYS A 562 36.50 55.56 21.22
N ALA A 563 35.80 55.00 22.22
CA ALA A 563 35.60 55.63 23.49
C ALA A 563 36.89 55.75 24.33
N ASP A 564 37.74 54.71 24.29
CA ASP A 564 39.04 54.71 24.96
C ASP A 564 40.01 55.71 24.27
N GLU A 565 40.04 55.79 22.91
CA GLU A 565 40.79 56.83 22.17
C GLU A 565 40.31 58.26 22.51
N ALA A 566 39.00 58.49 22.58
CA ALA A 566 38.42 59.76 22.98
C ALA A 566 38.81 60.11 24.43
N GLY A 567 38.80 59.12 25.34
CA GLY A 567 39.25 59.29 26.73
C GLY A 567 40.72 59.66 26.87
N GLU A 568 41.64 59.02 26.08
CA GLU A 568 43.06 59.38 26.03
C GLU A 568 43.25 60.78 25.43
N THR A 569 42.52 61.16 24.42
CA THR A 569 42.57 62.51 23.79
C THR A 569 42.14 63.58 24.78
N ILE A 570 41.07 63.36 25.52
CA ILE A 570 40.59 64.27 26.59
C ILE A 570 41.64 64.39 27.71
N LYS A 571 42.24 63.25 28.13
CA LYS A 571 43.29 63.26 29.16
C LYS A 571 44.53 64.05 28.73
N LYS A 572 45.00 63.87 27.48
CA LYS A 572 46.12 64.64 26.90
C LYS A 572 45.76 66.13 26.79
N GLY A 573 44.51 66.48 26.50
CA GLY A 573 43.99 67.85 26.49
C GLY A 573 43.99 68.49 27.91
N ALA A 574 43.54 67.71 28.91
CA ALA A 574 43.53 68.17 30.31
C ALA A 574 44.95 68.37 30.86
N ASP A 575 45.88 67.48 30.50
CA ASP A 575 47.31 67.63 30.89
C ASP A 575 47.97 68.85 30.26
N LYS A 576 47.67 69.17 28.99
CA LYS A 576 48.14 70.44 28.33
C LYS A 576 47.50 71.68 28.99
N VAL A 577 46.24 71.60 29.41
CA VAL A 577 45.63 72.74 30.13
C VAL A 577 46.24 72.93 31.51
N LYS A 578 46.60 71.86 32.22
CA LYS A 578 47.34 71.95 33.47
C LYS A 578 48.74 72.54 33.28
N GLU A 579 49.45 72.08 32.26
CA GLU A 579 50.81 72.63 31.95
C GLU A 579 50.77 74.11 31.58
N PHE A 580 49.75 74.50 30.80
CA PHE A 580 49.50 75.93 30.46
C PHE A 580 49.08 76.72 31.71
N GLY A 581 48.27 76.21 32.54
CA GLY A 581 47.91 76.84 33.85
C GLY A 581 49.08 77.00 34.78
N GLY A 582 50.03 76.02 34.81
CA GLY A 582 51.25 76.10 35.56
C GLY A 582 52.15 77.20 35.00
N LYS A 583 52.36 77.30 33.66
CA LYS A 583 53.20 78.34 33.01
C LYS A 583 52.56 79.73 33.22
N VAL A 584 51.23 79.85 33.27
CA VAL A 584 50.56 81.12 33.56
C VAL A 584 50.80 81.52 35.04
N SER A 585 50.66 80.53 35.97
CA SER A 585 50.98 80.79 37.37
C SER A 585 52.38 81.21 37.64
N ASP A 586 53.35 80.54 37.00
CA ASP A 586 54.79 80.92 37.08
C ASP A 586 55.09 82.30 36.41
N GLY A 587 54.42 82.60 35.32
CA GLY A 587 54.47 83.90 34.69
C GLY A 587 53.91 85.05 35.55
N ILE A 588 52.84 84.82 36.28
CA ILE A 588 52.24 85.75 37.22
C ILE A 588 53.14 85.90 38.45
N GLY A 589 53.68 84.77 39.00
CA GLY A 589 54.65 84.84 40.07
C GLY A 589 55.87 85.69 39.75
N ASN A 590 56.47 85.51 38.59
CA ASN A 590 57.64 86.33 38.13
C ASN A 590 57.25 87.79 37.88
N LEU A 591 56.00 88.09 37.54
CA LEU A 591 55.53 89.47 37.37
C LEU A 591 55.32 90.17 38.74
N ILE A 592 54.83 89.47 39.72
CA ILE A 592 54.65 89.99 41.09
C ILE A 592 56.04 90.24 41.73
N ASP A 593 57.04 89.36 41.52
CA ASP A 593 58.39 89.57 42.04
C ASP A 593 59.10 90.73 41.33
N SER A 594 58.74 91.08 40.10
CA SER A 594 59.36 92.22 39.34
C SER A 594 58.73 93.56 39.67
N ILE A 595 57.60 93.62 40.37
CA ILE A 595 56.89 94.89 40.76
C ILE A 595 57.18 95.24 42.26
N GLY A 596 57.76 94.30 43.02
CA GLY A 596 58.08 94.47 44.45
C GLY A 596 59.52 94.88 44.79
N ASN A 597 60.32 95.35 43.87
CA ASN A 597 61.61 96.03 44.12
C ASN A 597 61.62 97.43 43.56
#